data_08c824cca520e6a14a4d90cddcc76084
#
_entry.id   08c824cca520e6a14a4d90cddcc76084
#
_cell.length_a   1.000
_cell.length_b   1.000
_cell.length_c   1.000
_cell.angle_alpha   90.00
_cell.angle_beta   90.00
_cell.angle_gamma   90.00
#
_symmetry.space_group_name_H-M   'P 1'
#
loop_
_entity.id
_entity.type
_entity.pdbx_description
1 polymer ?
#
loop_
_entity_poly.entity_id
_entity_poly.type
_entity_poly.pdbx_seq_one_letter_code
_entity_poly.pdbx_strand_id
1 'polypeptide(L)' 'MVTYDKNDKMLNTGNGFFVSEDGLALSDYTLFKGAERAVVITSEGKQMPVSLILGANDMYDVIKFRVAITEKKVP' A
#
# COMPACT_ATOMS: atom_id res chain seq x y z
N MET A 1 -5.45 -4.49 -0.83
CA MET A 1 -4.68 -3.44 -1.49
C MET A 1 -4.87 -3.51 -2.99
N VAL A 2 -4.97 -2.36 -3.62
CA VAL A 2 -5.19 -2.25 -5.05
C VAL A 2 -4.17 -1.28 -5.64
N THR A 3 -3.58 -1.64 -6.77
CA THR A 3 -2.66 -0.74 -7.46
C THR A 3 -3.27 -0.30 -8.79
N TYR A 4 -2.90 0.89 -9.22
CA TYR A 4 -3.45 1.52 -10.42
C TYR A 4 -2.33 2.03 -11.31
N ASP A 5 -2.58 2.03 -12.61
CA ASP A 5 -1.63 2.59 -13.56
C ASP A 5 -1.86 4.09 -13.71
N LYS A 6 -1.12 4.73 -14.63
CA LYS A 6 -1.21 6.17 -14.80
C LYS A 6 -2.55 6.62 -15.36
N ASN A 7 -3.33 5.69 -15.89
CA ASN A 7 -4.66 5.99 -16.41
C ASN A 7 -5.74 5.64 -15.40
N ASP A 8 -5.35 5.38 -14.15
CA ASP A 8 -6.26 5.00 -13.08
C ASP A 8 -6.97 3.69 -13.32
N LYS A 9 -6.37 2.83 -14.11
CA LYS A 9 -6.89 1.48 -14.30
C LYS A 9 -6.27 0.57 -13.27
N MET A 10 -7.09 -0.32 -12.72
CA MET A 10 -6.61 -1.27 -11.74
C MET A 10 -5.64 -2.24 -12.38
N LEU A 11 -4.46 -2.33 -11.79
CA LEU A 11 -3.44 -3.25 -12.26
C LEU A 11 -3.49 -4.57 -11.53
N ASN A 12 -3.43 -4.52 -10.21
CA ASN A 12 -3.33 -5.70 -9.39
C ASN A 12 -4.06 -5.51 -8.09
N THR A 13 -4.46 -6.61 -7.49
CA THR A 13 -4.97 -6.62 -6.13
C THR A 13 -4.18 -7.63 -5.34
N GLY A 14 -4.07 -7.42 -4.05
CA GLY A 14 -3.34 -8.35 -3.22
C GLY A 14 -3.44 -7.95 -1.76
N ASN A 15 -2.69 -8.66 -0.95
CA ASN A 15 -2.70 -8.45 0.48
C ASN A 15 -1.44 -7.76 0.94
N GLY A 16 -1.59 -7.01 2.02
CA GLY A 16 -0.47 -6.44 2.73
C GLY A 16 -0.83 -6.42 4.18
N PHE A 17 0.12 -6.05 5.01
CA PHE A 17 -0.18 -5.98 6.43
C PHE A 17 0.64 -4.88 7.07
N PHE A 18 0.02 -4.28 8.07
CA PHE A 18 0.67 -3.22 8.83
C PHE A 18 1.65 -3.80 9.81
N VAL A 19 2.79 -3.13 9.95
CA VAL A 19 3.80 -3.54 10.91
C VAL A 19 3.97 -2.50 12.00
N SER A 20 3.28 -1.37 11.90
CA SER A 20 3.30 -0.36 12.96
C SER A 20 2.00 0.41 12.92
N GLU A 21 1.74 1.14 14.01
CA GLU A 21 0.50 1.88 14.12
C GLU A 21 0.51 3.20 13.34
N ASP A 22 1.67 3.63 12.91
CA ASP A 22 1.78 4.89 12.21
C ASP A 22 1.68 4.73 10.70
N GLY A 23 1.23 3.58 10.23
CA GLY A 23 0.96 3.40 8.82
C GLY A 23 2.04 2.69 8.03
N LEU A 24 3.04 2.13 8.72
CA LEU A 24 4.07 1.37 8.03
C LEU A 24 3.54 -0.01 7.69
N ALA A 25 3.73 -0.40 6.44
CA ALA A 25 3.15 -1.65 5.96
C ALA A 25 4.09 -2.35 4.98
N LEU A 26 3.86 -3.63 4.81
CA LEU A 26 4.61 -4.46 3.87
C LEU A 26 3.64 -5.16 2.94
N SER A 27 4.10 -5.40 1.72
CA SER A 27 3.33 -6.15 0.74
C SER A 27 4.29 -6.77 -0.27
N ASP A 28 3.73 -7.42 -1.29
CA ASP A 28 4.52 -8.01 -2.36
C ASP A 28 4.92 -6.94 -3.36
N TYR A 29 6.18 -6.87 -3.68
CA TYR A 29 6.68 -5.88 -4.60
C TYR A 29 6.07 -6.04 -6.00
N THR A 30 5.77 -7.29 -6.38
CA THR A 30 5.19 -7.55 -7.68
C THR A 30 3.88 -6.80 -7.89
N LEU A 31 3.13 -6.58 -6.82
CA LEU A 31 1.87 -5.83 -6.93
C LEU A 31 2.10 -4.38 -7.34
N PHE A 32 3.26 -3.85 -7.04
CA PHE A 32 3.55 -2.44 -7.29
C PHE A 32 4.25 -2.18 -8.60
N LYS A 33 4.71 -3.23 -9.28
CA LYS A 33 5.46 -3.02 -10.52
C LYS A 33 4.53 -2.44 -11.57
N GLY A 34 4.95 -1.31 -12.14
CA GLY A 34 4.17 -0.61 -13.14
C GLY A 34 3.06 0.26 -12.57
N ALA A 35 2.94 0.32 -11.25
CA ALA A 35 1.87 1.10 -10.63
C ALA A 35 2.28 2.55 -10.46
N GLU A 36 1.32 3.44 -10.70
CA GLU A 36 1.51 4.86 -10.44
C GLU A 36 1.00 5.22 -9.04
N ARG A 37 0.05 4.49 -8.54
CA ARG A 37 -0.43 4.71 -7.19
C ARG A 37 -1.04 3.45 -6.63
N ALA A 38 -1.18 3.42 -5.34
CA ALA A 38 -1.73 2.27 -4.65
C ALA A 38 -2.61 2.74 -3.51
N VAL A 39 -3.60 1.93 -3.18
CA VAL A 39 -4.55 2.23 -2.11
C VAL A 39 -4.68 1.00 -1.24
N VAL A 40 -4.59 1.20 0.06
CA VAL A 40 -4.83 0.14 1.02
C VAL A 40 -6.29 0.20 1.43
N ILE A 41 -6.96 -0.94 1.38
CA ILE A 41 -8.36 -1.02 1.80
C ILE A 41 -8.40 -1.89 3.04
N THR A 42 -8.86 -1.31 4.14
CA THR A 42 -8.90 -2.03 5.40
C THR A 42 -10.09 -2.97 5.43
N SER A 43 -10.11 -3.84 6.43
CA SER A 43 -11.22 -4.77 6.61
C SER A 43 -12.53 -4.03 6.87
N GLU A 44 -12.46 -2.79 7.28
CA GLU A 44 -13.64 -1.96 7.51
C GLU A 44 -14.08 -1.22 6.26
N GLY A 45 -13.37 -1.40 5.17
CA GLY A 45 -13.72 -0.73 3.92
C GLY A 45 -13.11 0.64 3.74
N LYS A 46 -12.28 1.08 4.66
CA LYS A 46 -11.64 2.39 4.53
C LYS A 46 -10.51 2.32 3.52
N GLN A 47 -10.41 3.36 2.72
CA GLN A 47 -9.39 3.45 1.69
C GLN A 47 -8.34 4.46 2.11
N MET A 48 -7.09 4.01 2.12
CA MET A 48 -5.98 4.84 2.53
C MET A 48 -4.91 4.79 1.46
N PRO A 49 -4.57 5.92 0.85
CA PRO A 49 -3.57 5.91 -0.22
C PRO A 49 -2.17 5.69 0.34
N VAL A 50 -1.35 5.03 -0.45
CA VAL A 50 0.06 4.90 -0.13
C VAL A 50 0.72 6.25 -0.34
N SER A 51 1.37 6.77 0.67
CA SER A 51 1.94 8.11 0.60
C SER A 51 3.44 8.10 0.32
N LEU A 52 4.13 7.03 0.67
CA LEU A 52 5.58 7.03 0.55
C LEU A 52 6.09 5.60 0.44
N ILE A 53 6.94 5.36 -0.54
CA ILE A 53 7.63 4.07 -0.66
C ILE A 53 8.96 4.20 0.06
N LEU A 54 9.17 3.34 1.03
CA LEU A 54 10.38 3.39 1.85
C LEU A 54 11.47 2.48 1.34
N GLY A 55 11.10 1.39 0.71
CA GLY A 55 12.09 0.49 0.16
C GLY A 55 11.43 -0.68 -0.52
N ALA A 56 12.15 -1.33 -1.40
CA ALA A 56 11.66 -2.49 -2.11
C ALA A 56 12.80 -3.45 -2.33
N ASN A 57 12.50 -4.74 -2.28
CA ASN A 57 13.49 -5.77 -2.52
C ASN A 57 12.96 -6.72 -3.59
N ASP A 58 13.57 -6.64 -4.76
CA ASP A 58 13.12 -7.42 -5.89
C ASP A 58 13.40 -8.91 -5.68
N MET A 59 14.50 -9.21 -4.99
CA MET A 59 14.88 -10.60 -4.78
C MET A 59 13.90 -11.34 -3.87
N TYR A 60 13.44 -10.66 -2.83
CA TYR A 60 12.49 -11.27 -1.89
C TYR A 60 11.05 -10.87 -2.17
N ASP A 61 10.82 -10.06 -3.20
CA ASP A 61 9.50 -9.61 -3.60
C ASP A 61 8.76 -8.93 -2.46
N VAL A 62 9.44 -8.00 -1.81
CA VAL A 62 8.90 -7.29 -0.66
C VAL A 62 8.98 -5.79 -0.91
N ILE A 63 7.95 -5.07 -0.54
CA ILE A 63 7.97 -3.61 -0.59
C ILE A 63 7.48 -3.08 0.75
N LYS A 64 8.19 -2.07 1.26
CA LYS A 64 7.84 -1.40 2.49
C LYS A 64 7.37 0.00 2.15
N PHE A 65 6.23 0.39 2.69
CA PHE A 65 5.68 1.68 2.37
C PHE A 65 4.93 2.24 3.56
N ARG A 66 4.62 3.54 3.47
CA ARG A 66 3.84 4.22 4.49
C ARG A 66 2.52 4.65 3.89
N VAL A 67 1.47 4.44 4.65
CA VAL A 67 0.12 4.78 4.24
C VAL A 67 -0.27 6.10 4.89
N ALA A 68 -0.96 6.94 4.14
CA ALA A 68 -1.46 8.20 4.69
C ALA A 68 -2.67 7.91 5.57
N ILE A 69 -2.47 7.93 6.87
CA ILE A 69 -3.54 7.71 7.81
C ILE A 69 -4.19 9.06 8.10
N THR A 70 -5.34 9.28 7.49
CA THR A 70 -6.03 10.55 7.65
C THR A 70 -6.93 10.56 8.86
N GLU A 71 -7.31 9.40 9.32
CA GLU A 71 -8.19 9.30 10.44
C GLU A 71 -7.39 9.30 11.72
N LYS A 72 -7.58 10.32 12.52
CA LYS A 72 -6.89 10.41 13.77
C LYS A 72 -7.40 9.35 14.69
N LYS A 73 -6.47 8.56 15.18
CA LYS A 73 -6.82 7.65 16.20
C LYS A 73 -6.96 8.43 17.47
N VAL A 74 -8.14 8.48 17.95
CA VAL A 74 -8.36 9.16 19.22
C VAL A 74 -8.29 8.14 20.31
N PRO A 75 -7.38 8.28 21.19
CA PRO A 75 -7.27 7.34 22.29
C PRO A 75 -8.47 7.38 23.19
#